data_85461ea2755d0a7486e1845ae3674a30
#
_entry.id   85461ea2755d0a7486e1845ae3674a30
#
_cell.length_a   1.000
_cell.length_b   1.000
_cell.length_c   1.000
_cell.angle_alpha   90.00
_cell.angle_beta   90.00
_cell.angle_gamma   90.00
#
_symmetry.space_group_name_H-M   'P 1'
#
loop_
_entity.id
_entity.type
_entity.pdbx_description
1 polymer ?
#
loop_
_entity_poly.entity_id
_entity_poly.type
_entity_poly.pdbx_seq_one_letter_code
_entity_poly.pdbx_strand_id
1 'polypeptide(L)'
;MEAKYDTILVLDFGGQYCHLIGRRIREHGVFSEIVPHDITPDEITALNQKFNVKGLILSGGPASVYEPNAPRIDPRILEMNLPVLGLCYGHQLIAQIVNGKVKPAACREYGIAQVNIDKPVGVLSGLSSKETVWMSHGDTVFALPPEFEALAHTESCPVAAYRHKKKPIYGLQWHPEVIHTKNGERMLRNFIFEVCKCEANWKMEDLIERMVKEIKSDVGGAKAIIGLSGGIDSSVATVLAAQALGDKLTAVFVDHGFMREGEPEAISDTFQKFKINFIIANVQKRFMEKLKGATDPEKKRKVIGEEFIRVFEEIAEKSGAEFLIQGTIYPDRIESGFRKNSDVIKSHHNVAGLPSKIKFKKIVEPLRDLYKDEVRKVAKMLGLPKELVNRQPFPGPGLAVRIIGELTEEKVKVAQKADAIVREEIEKNGLEENLWQYFAVLTDTKATGVKGDARAYGYVVAVRAAESREAMTANFAQIPYSVLEKISTRITNEIPEVTRVVYDITHKPPATIEWE
;
A
#
# COMPACT_ATOMS: atom_id res chain seq x y z
N MET A 1 14.77 22.60 -18.93
CA MET A 1 15.07 21.33 -18.21
C MET A 1 14.16 21.33 -16.99
N GLU A 2 13.29 20.32 -16.87
CA GLU A 2 12.50 20.17 -15.65
C GLU A 2 13.44 19.98 -14.46
N ALA A 3 13.11 20.60 -13.32
CA ALA A 3 13.89 20.47 -12.10
C ALA A 3 13.87 19.00 -11.64
N LYS A 4 15.04 18.39 -11.52
CA LYS A 4 15.18 17.02 -11.03
C LYS A 4 15.04 17.01 -9.52
N TYR A 5 14.28 16.04 -8.98
CA TYR A 5 14.20 15.85 -7.54
C TYR A 5 15.49 15.27 -6.97
N ASP A 6 15.92 15.80 -5.84
CA ASP A 6 16.94 15.15 -5.02
C ASP A 6 16.40 13.80 -4.58
N THR A 7 17.16 12.75 -4.85
CA THR A 7 16.68 11.36 -4.77
C THR A 7 17.64 10.49 -3.98
N ILE A 8 17.11 9.71 -3.08
CA ILE A 8 17.81 8.61 -2.43
C ILE A 8 17.33 7.30 -3.04
N LEU A 9 18.26 6.50 -3.57
CA LEU A 9 17.94 5.16 -4.05
C LEU A 9 17.94 4.19 -2.87
N VAL A 10 16.92 3.35 -2.80
CA VAL A 10 16.81 2.27 -1.82
C VAL A 10 17.00 0.94 -2.54
N LEU A 11 18.10 0.26 -2.25
CA LEU A 11 18.41 -1.04 -2.83
C LEU A 11 17.64 -2.12 -2.06
N ASP A 12 16.84 -2.92 -2.77
CA ASP A 12 15.95 -3.93 -2.18
C ASP A 12 16.63 -5.29 -2.06
N PHE A 13 16.86 -5.74 -0.84
CA PHE A 13 17.38 -7.08 -0.50
C PHE A 13 16.30 -8.07 -0.08
N GLY A 14 15.02 -7.79 -0.38
CA GLY A 14 13.88 -8.64 -0.05
C GLY A 14 13.39 -8.51 1.39
N GLY A 15 13.82 -7.49 2.10
CA GLY A 15 13.35 -7.20 3.46
C GLY A 15 11.97 -6.53 3.47
N GLN A 16 11.16 -6.89 4.45
CA GLN A 16 9.78 -6.38 4.60
C GLN A 16 9.68 -4.85 4.79
N TYR A 17 10.76 -4.19 5.20
CA TYR A 17 10.77 -2.75 5.49
C TYR A 17 11.30 -1.87 4.35
N CYS A 18 11.63 -2.42 3.18
CA CYS A 18 12.19 -1.66 2.07
C CYS A 18 11.28 -0.49 1.64
N HIS A 19 9.99 -0.74 1.44
CA HIS A 19 9.01 0.31 1.14
C HIS A 19 8.85 1.33 2.27
N LEU A 20 8.99 0.89 3.54
CA LEU A 20 8.90 1.79 4.68
C LEU A 20 10.06 2.78 4.70
N ILE A 21 11.29 2.34 4.36
CA ILE A 21 12.46 3.22 4.19
C ILE A 21 12.13 4.30 3.14
N GLY A 22 11.65 3.89 1.97
CA GLY A 22 11.27 4.82 0.90
C GLY A 22 10.23 5.85 1.34
N ARG A 23 9.19 5.43 2.06
CA ARG A 23 8.18 6.33 2.62
C ARG A 23 8.75 7.33 3.63
N ARG A 24 9.62 6.88 4.54
CA ARG A 24 10.26 7.76 5.53
C ARG A 24 11.08 8.86 4.86
N ILE A 25 11.81 8.53 3.78
CA ILE A 25 12.54 9.54 3.00
C ILE A 25 11.58 10.58 2.41
N ARG A 26 10.44 10.14 1.85
CA ARG A 26 9.44 11.04 1.24
C ARG A 26 8.68 11.88 2.27
N GLU A 27 8.49 11.40 3.48
CA GLU A 27 7.95 12.18 4.59
C GLU A 27 8.81 13.40 4.91
N HIS A 28 10.13 13.34 4.61
CA HIS A 28 11.05 14.47 4.69
C HIS A 28 11.07 15.38 3.44
N GLY A 29 10.19 15.15 2.47
CA GLY A 29 10.11 15.96 1.25
C GLY A 29 11.25 15.69 0.26
N VAL A 30 11.89 14.54 0.32
CA VAL A 30 12.92 14.05 -0.61
C VAL A 30 12.38 12.84 -1.37
N PHE A 31 12.63 12.77 -2.68
CA PHE A 31 12.17 11.61 -3.46
C PHE A 31 12.97 10.36 -3.13
N SER A 32 12.31 9.21 -3.18
CA SER A 32 12.95 7.90 -3.06
C SER A 32 12.56 7.00 -4.21
N GLU A 33 13.51 6.26 -4.76
CA GLU A 33 13.28 5.22 -5.75
C GLU A 33 13.81 3.89 -5.24
N ILE A 34 12.96 2.85 -5.27
CA ILE A 34 13.38 1.49 -4.93
C ILE A 34 13.95 0.85 -6.19
N VAL A 35 15.14 0.29 -6.06
CA VAL A 35 15.87 -0.36 -7.16
C VAL A 35 16.31 -1.76 -6.74
N PRO A 36 16.53 -2.68 -7.71
CA PRO A 36 17.07 -4.00 -7.41
C PRO A 36 18.45 -3.92 -6.73
N HIS A 37 18.76 -4.89 -5.86
CA HIS A 37 20.03 -4.93 -5.15
C HIS A 37 21.24 -5.08 -6.09
N ASP A 38 21.06 -5.68 -7.27
CA ASP A 38 22.08 -5.96 -8.28
C ASP A 38 22.27 -4.83 -9.30
N ILE A 39 21.67 -3.65 -9.05
CA ILE A 39 21.88 -2.46 -9.88
C ILE A 39 23.36 -2.12 -9.99
N THR A 40 23.80 -1.81 -11.21
CA THR A 40 25.20 -1.48 -11.49
C THR A 40 25.50 0.01 -11.30
N PRO A 41 26.78 0.42 -11.09
CA PRO A 41 27.17 1.82 -11.06
C PRO A 41 26.79 2.61 -12.32
N ASP A 42 26.83 1.97 -13.48
CA ASP A 42 26.47 2.60 -14.76
C ASP A 42 24.97 2.87 -14.83
N GLU A 43 24.13 1.95 -14.35
CA GLU A 43 22.69 2.14 -14.24
C GLU A 43 22.34 3.24 -13.23
N ILE A 44 23.00 3.28 -12.06
CA ILE A 44 22.85 4.38 -11.09
C ILE A 44 23.20 5.73 -11.75
N THR A 45 24.28 5.77 -12.52
CA THR A 45 24.71 6.97 -13.26
C THR A 45 23.68 7.36 -14.32
N ALA A 46 23.09 6.38 -15.03
CA ALA A 46 22.04 6.63 -16.00
C ALA A 46 20.76 7.20 -15.36
N LEU A 47 20.45 6.81 -14.12
CA LEU A 47 19.31 7.37 -13.38
C LEU A 47 19.45 8.88 -13.11
N ASN A 48 20.69 9.43 -13.13
CA ASN A 48 20.92 10.88 -13.04
C ASN A 48 20.39 11.67 -14.24
N GLN A 49 20.02 11.00 -15.33
CA GLN A 49 19.29 11.67 -16.42
C GLN A 49 17.87 12.04 -15.98
N LYS A 50 17.25 11.22 -15.12
CA LYS A 50 15.88 11.39 -14.63
C LYS A 50 15.82 12.07 -13.24
N PHE A 51 16.76 11.73 -12.35
CA PHE A 51 16.80 12.16 -10.95
C PHE A 51 18.11 12.88 -10.63
N ASN A 52 18.18 13.55 -9.50
CA ASN A 52 19.41 14.02 -8.89
C ASN A 52 19.78 13.06 -7.75
N VAL A 53 20.48 11.95 -8.06
CA VAL A 53 20.84 10.93 -7.06
C VAL A 53 21.83 11.48 -6.07
N LYS A 54 21.45 11.58 -4.79
CA LYS A 54 22.24 12.16 -3.69
C LYS A 54 22.79 11.12 -2.72
N GLY A 55 22.23 9.93 -2.67
CA GLY A 55 22.67 8.88 -1.77
C GLY A 55 21.97 7.56 -1.99
N LEU A 56 22.47 6.53 -1.32
CA LEU A 56 22.00 5.16 -1.41
C LEU A 56 21.67 4.63 0.00
N ILE A 57 20.58 3.89 0.12
CA ILE A 57 20.28 3.08 1.32
C ILE A 57 20.19 1.61 0.91
N LEU A 58 20.99 0.77 1.54
CA LEU A 58 20.92 -0.68 1.42
C LEU A 58 19.95 -1.19 2.48
N SER A 59 18.83 -1.77 2.07
CA SER A 59 17.78 -2.24 2.98
C SER A 59 18.19 -3.46 3.81
N GLY A 60 17.35 -3.85 4.77
CA GLY A 60 17.41 -5.16 5.40
C GLY A 60 17.04 -6.27 4.43
N GLY A 61 17.35 -7.52 4.80
CA GLY A 61 17.03 -8.72 4.05
C GLY A 61 17.05 -9.97 4.92
N PRO A 62 16.42 -11.07 4.48
CA PRO A 62 16.31 -12.31 5.26
C PRO A 62 17.55 -13.21 5.20
N ALA A 63 18.47 -12.98 4.24
CA ALA A 63 19.64 -13.82 4.01
C ALA A 63 20.80 -13.51 4.95
N SER A 64 21.75 -14.43 5.08
CA SER A 64 23.05 -14.20 5.72
C SER A 64 24.09 -13.86 4.66
N VAL A 65 24.87 -12.78 4.88
CA VAL A 65 25.82 -12.23 3.88
C VAL A 65 26.91 -13.19 3.43
N TYR A 66 27.20 -14.24 4.18
CA TYR A 66 28.18 -15.26 3.85
C TYR A 66 27.59 -16.49 3.12
N GLU A 67 26.27 -16.54 2.91
CA GLU A 67 25.65 -17.60 2.14
C GLU A 67 26.00 -17.49 0.64
N PRO A 68 26.16 -18.61 -0.09
CA PRO A 68 26.59 -18.60 -1.49
C PRO A 68 25.68 -17.80 -2.42
N ASN A 69 24.37 -17.84 -2.17
CA ASN A 69 23.34 -17.19 -2.99
C ASN A 69 22.80 -15.92 -2.34
N ALA A 70 23.47 -15.37 -1.33
CA ALA A 70 23.06 -14.13 -0.69
C ALA A 70 23.02 -12.95 -1.69
N PRO A 71 22.02 -12.11 -1.66
CA PRO A 71 21.95 -10.91 -2.50
C PRO A 71 23.17 -9.99 -2.25
N ARG A 72 23.82 -9.55 -3.32
CA ARG A 72 25.03 -8.71 -3.23
C ARG A 72 24.90 -7.50 -4.13
N ILE A 73 25.66 -6.46 -3.80
CA ILE A 73 25.87 -5.30 -4.69
C ILE A 73 27.17 -5.43 -5.48
N ASP A 74 27.29 -4.66 -6.54
CA ASP A 74 28.60 -4.40 -7.16
C ASP A 74 29.47 -3.59 -6.19
N PRO A 75 30.66 -4.10 -5.76
CA PRO A 75 31.50 -3.39 -4.79
C PRO A 75 31.91 -1.98 -5.25
N ARG A 76 31.96 -1.72 -6.57
CA ARG A 76 32.27 -0.40 -7.14
C ARG A 76 31.28 0.68 -6.72
N ILE A 77 30.07 0.31 -6.25
CA ILE A 77 29.09 1.25 -5.70
C ILE A 77 29.66 2.01 -4.50
N LEU A 78 30.48 1.37 -3.65
CA LEU A 78 31.13 2.02 -2.51
C LEU A 78 32.29 2.96 -2.90
N GLU A 79 32.62 3.00 -4.21
CA GLU A 79 33.66 3.88 -4.77
C GLU A 79 33.08 5.08 -5.52
N MET A 80 31.76 5.13 -5.72
CA MET A 80 31.08 6.19 -6.48
C MET A 80 31.09 7.58 -5.81
N ASN A 81 31.67 7.73 -4.62
CA ASN A 81 31.63 8.94 -3.79
C ASN A 81 30.21 9.42 -3.44
N LEU A 82 29.20 8.55 -3.58
CA LEU A 82 27.85 8.78 -3.08
C LEU A 82 27.77 8.38 -1.61
N PRO A 83 27.02 9.12 -0.78
CA PRO A 83 26.64 8.69 0.56
C PRO A 83 25.92 7.33 0.54
N VAL A 84 26.35 6.42 1.42
CA VAL A 84 25.77 5.08 1.55
C VAL A 84 25.41 4.79 3.01
N LEU A 85 24.20 4.33 3.26
CA LEU A 85 23.72 3.85 4.55
C LEU A 85 23.25 2.40 4.44
N GLY A 86 23.92 1.48 5.12
CA GLY A 86 23.47 0.10 5.24
C GLY A 86 22.61 -0.10 6.48
N LEU A 87 21.43 -0.73 6.32
CA LEU A 87 20.50 -1.05 7.40
C LEU A 87 20.40 -2.57 7.56
N CYS A 88 20.61 -3.09 8.75
CA CYS A 88 20.50 -4.50 9.11
C CYS A 88 21.35 -5.39 8.16
N TYR A 89 20.74 -6.08 7.20
CA TYR A 89 21.48 -6.82 6.16
C TYR A 89 22.46 -5.93 5.40
N GLY A 90 22.05 -4.73 4.98
CA GLY A 90 22.91 -3.77 4.28
C GLY A 90 24.12 -3.33 5.11
N HIS A 91 23.97 -3.18 6.43
CA HIS A 91 25.08 -2.94 7.37
C HIS A 91 26.09 -4.10 7.34
N GLN A 92 25.61 -5.34 7.44
CA GLN A 92 26.46 -6.54 7.40
C GLN A 92 27.12 -6.73 6.05
N LEU A 93 26.38 -6.45 4.95
CA LEU A 93 26.90 -6.58 3.58
C LEU A 93 28.04 -5.59 3.30
N ILE A 94 27.92 -4.32 3.71
CA ILE A 94 29.04 -3.35 3.59
C ILE A 94 30.24 -3.87 4.37
N ALA A 95 30.05 -4.30 5.63
CA ALA A 95 31.13 -4.85 6.44
C ALA A 95 31.81 -6.04 5.76
N GLN A 96 31.05 -6.95 5.15
CA GLN A 96 31.58 -8.11 4.42
C GLN A 96 32.40 -7.70 3.18
N ILE A 97 31.89 -6.74 2.39
CA ILE A 97 32.57 -6.24 1.16
C ILE A 97 33.93 -5.62 1.50
N VAL A 98 34.01 -4.90 2.61
CA VAL A 98 35.26 -4.24 3.04
C VAL A 98 36.18 -5.16 3.87
N ASN A 99 35.98 -6.47 3.81
CA ASN A 99 36.73 -7.48 4.55
C ASN A 99 36.62 -7.37 6.09
N GLY A 100 35.52 -6.86 6.59
CA GLY A 100 35.13 -6.95 7.98
C GLY A 100 34.71 -8.38 8.36
N LYS A 101 34.53 -8.62 9.65
CA LYS A 101 34.20 -9.94 10.18
C LYS A 101 32.73 -10.02 10.57
N VAL A 102 31.91 -10.69 9.76
CA VAL A 102 30.50 -10.96 10.02
C VAL A 102 30.33 -12.44 10.34
N LYS A 103 29.58 -12.76 11.41
CA LYS A 103 29.32 -14.14 11.86
C LYS A 103 27.96 -14.22 12.56
N PRO A 104 27.41 -15.43 12.73
CA PRO A 104 26.26 -15.63 13.60
C PRO A 104 26.53 -15.08 15.01
N ALA A 105 25.56 -14.33 15.54
CA ALA A 105 25.60 -13.85 16.92
C ALA A 105 25.42 -15.01 17.91
N ALA A 106 26.07 -14.93 19.05
CA ALA A 106 25.85 -15.88 20.14
C ALA A 106 24.42 -15.80 20.71
N CYS A 107 23.86 -14.59 20.71
CA CYS A 107 22.47 -14.31 21.05
C CYS A 107 21.85 -13.49 19.93
N ARG A 108 20.74 -13.99 19.38
CA ARG A 108 19.97 -13.26 18.35
C ARG A 108 19.20 -12.11 19.00
N GLU A 109 19.09 -11.00 18.28
CA GLU A 109 18.37 -9.82 18.76
C GLU A 109 17.12 -9.60 17.91
N TYR A 110 15.93 -9.79 18.50
CA TYR A 110 14.64 -9.54 17.88
C TYR A 110 13.78 -8.67 18.80
N GLY A 111 13.21 -7.59 18.24
CA GLY A 111 12.34 -6.69 18.99
C GLY A 111 13.05 -5.44 19.53
N ILE A 112 12.52 -4.89 20.62
CA ILE A 112 13.04 -3.67 21.24
C ILE A 112 14.34 -3.99 21.99
N ALA A 113 15.40 -3.23 21.68
CA ALA A 113 16.71 -3.33 22.33
C ALA A 113 17.23 -1.95 22.74
N GLN A 114 18.19 -1.95 23.69
CA GLN A 114 18.94 -0.76 24.08
C GLN A 114 20.31 -0.79 23.40
N VAL A 115 20.65 0.28 22.70
CA VAL A 115 21.97 0.45 22.08
C VAL A 115 22.74 1.57 22.79
N ASN A 116 24.03 1.33 23.06
CA ASN A 116 24.93 2.33 23.59
C ASN A 116 25.58 3.08 22.41
N ILE A 117 25.44 4.41 22.40
CA ILE A 117 26.03 5.29 21.40
C ILE A 117 27.39 5.77 21.95
N ASP A 118 28.48 5.25 21.36
CA ASP A 118 29.84 5.61 21.76
C ASP A 118 30.30 6.94 21.15
N LYS A 119 29.85 7.20 19.90
CA LYS A 119 30.19 8.42 19.15
C LYS A 119 28.95 8.96 18.43
N PRO A 120 28.32 10.01 18.97
CA PRO A 120 27.11 10.61 18.37
C PRO A 120 27.47 11.55 17.19
N VAL A 121 27.97 10.98 16.09
CA VAL A 121 28.41 11.71 14.89
C VAL A 121 27.72 11.21 13.62
N GLY A 122 27.68 12.05 12.60
CA GLY A 122 27.06 11.71 11.31
C GLY A 122 25.59 11.36 11.48
N VAL A 123 25.17 10.16 11.07
CA VAL A 123 23.79 9.69 11.19
C VAL A 123 23.28 9.62 12.64
N LEU A 124 24.19 9.50 13.61
CA LEU A 124 23.86 9.44 15.04
C LEU A 124 23.98 10.81 15.74
N SER A 125 24.22 11.87 15.01
CA SER A 125 24.43 13.22 15.57
C SER A 125 23.21 13.67 16.40
N GLY A 126 23.51 14.17 17.62
CA GLY A 126 22.51 14.69 18.56
C GLY A 126 21.65 13.64 19.23
N LEU A 127 22.01 12.36 19.18
CA LEU A 127 21.39 11.30 19.96
C LEU A 127 21.99 11.22 21.36
N SER A 128 21.25 10.58 22.27
CA SER A 128 21.68 10.31 23.64
C SER A 128 22.69 9.15 23.67
N SER A 129 23.40 8.99 24.77
CA SER A 129 24.36 7.87 24.95
C SER A 129 23.70 6.49 24.98
N LYS A 130 22.38 6.43 25.21
CA LYS A 130 21.55 5.21 25.13
C LYS A 130 20.31 5.50 24.33
N GLU A 131 19.99 4.61 23.37
CA GLU A 131 18.84 4.73 22.49
C GLU A 131 18.03 3.45 22.45
N THR A 132 16.70 3.61 22.35
CA THR A 132 15.79 2.47 22.15
C THR A 132 15.60 2.24 20.66
N VAL A 133 15.93 1.04 20.19
CA VAL A 133 15.90 0.68 18.77
C VAL A 133 15.17 -0.63 18.54
N TRP A 134 14.81 -0.89 17.30
CA TRP A 134 14.23 -2.15 16.84
C TRP A 134 15.31 -3.00 16.16
N MET A 135 15.62 -4.14 16.74
CA MET A 135 16.55 -5.14 16.20
C MET A 135 15.78 -6.28 15.51
N SER A 136 16.36 -6.84 14.45
CA SER A 136 15.81 -8.02 13.76
C SER A 136 16.94 -8.76 13.04
N HIS A 137 17.87 -9.36 13.80
CA HIS A 137 19.03 -10.02 13.21
C HIS A 137 19.51 -11.25 13.99
N GLY A 138 20.09 -12.20 13.23
CA GLY A 138 20.77 -13.38 13.78
C GLY A 138 22.30 -13.31 13.60
N ASP A 139 22.79 -12.46 12.70
CA ASP A 139 24.21 -12.26 12.40
C ASP A 139 24.67 -10.89 12.91
N THR A 140 25.97 -10.75 13.23
CA THR A 140 26.54 -9.50 13.73
C THR A 140 27.92 -9.22 13.16
N VAL A 141 28.28 -7.94 13.12
CA VAL A 141 29.62 -7.47 12.76
C VAL A 141 30.50 -7.46 14.01
N PHE A 142 31.58 -8.24 13.98
CA PHE A 142 32.54 -8.34 15.09
C PHE A 142 33.76 -7.43 14.95
N ALA A 143 34.19 -7.18 13.73
CA ALA A 143 35.35 -6.35 13.46
C ALA A 143 35.25 -5.67 12.09
N LEU A 144 35.88 -4.52 11.99
CA LEU A 144 36.00 -3.71 10.77
C LEU A 144 37.47 -3.41 10.48
N PRO A 145 37.83 -3.15 9.22
CA PRO A 145 39.18 -2.70 8.88
C PRO A 145 39.46 -1.29 9.44
N PRO A 146 40.75 -0.89 9.54
CA PRO A 146 41.17 0.36 10.20
C PRO A 146 40.58 1.66 9.64
N GLU A 147 40.09 1.63 8.38
CA GLU A 147 39.45 2.77 7.70
C GLU A 147 38.09 3.10 8.27
N PHE A 148 37.50 2.15 9.01
CA PHE A 148 36.21 2.30 9.67
C PHE A 148 36.37 2.52 11.17
N GLU A 149 35.35 3.06 11.80
CA GLU A 149 35.26 3.17 13.25
C GLU A 149 33.84 2.80 13.72
N ALA A 150 33.76 2.05 14.81
CA ALA A 150 32.50 1.75 15.48
C ALA A 150 31.95 3.03 16.13
N LEU A 151 30.63 3.19 16.06
CA LEU A 151 29.88 4.33 16.62
C LEU A 151 28.95 3.92 17.75
N ALA A 152 28.52 2.63 17.78
CA ALA A 152 27.59 2.13 18.78
C ALA A 152 27.73 0.60 18.93
N HIS A 153 27.32 0.09 20.09
CA HIS A 153 27.32 -1.33 20.42
C HIS A 153 26.12 -1.74 21.28
N THR A 154 25.83 -3.04 21.32
CA THR A 154 25.01 -3.70 22.34
C THR A 154 25.86 -4.74 23.08
N GLU A 155 25.30 -5.43 24.08
CA GLU A 155 26.03 -6.51 24.76
C GLU A 155 26.36 -7.67 23.82
N SER A 156 25.50 -7.96 22.84
CA SER A 156 25.65 -9.07 21.88
C SER A 156 26.16 -8.64 20.50
N CYS A 157 26.14 -7.34 20.18
CA CYS A 157 26.59 -6.78 18.91
C CYS A 157 27.70 -5.72 19.13
N PRO A 158 28.99 -6.11 19.04
CA PRO A 158 30.12 -5.20 19.30
C PRO A 158 30.20 -4.01 18.34
N VAL A 159 29.66 -4.18 17.13
CA VAL A 159 29.63 -3.12 16.10
C VAL A 159 28.19 -2.98 15.59
N ALA A 160 27.34 -2.38 16.40
CA ALA A 160 25.94 -2.13 16.06
C ALA A 160 25.76 -0.92 15.12
N ALA A 161 26.72 0.02 15.13
CA ALA A 161 26.82 1.07 14.13
C ALA A 161 28.26 1.40 13.83
N TYR A 162 28.50 1.85 12.59
CA TYR A 162 29.84 2.28 12.17
C TYR A 162 29.78 3.37 11.09
N ARG A 163 30.91 4.01 10.85
CA ARG A 163 31.16 4.83 9.67
C ARG A 163 32.57 4.59 9.10
N HIS A 164 32.73 4.89 7.81
CA HIS A 164 34.05 5.05 7.23
C HIS A 164 34.64 6.42 7.64
N LYS A 165 35.93 6.48 7.97
CA LYS A 165 36.58 7.70 8.50
C LYS A 165 36.68 8.86 7.51
N LYS A 166 36.71 8.55 6.20
CA LYS A 166 36.89 9.55 5.13
C LYS A 166 35.75 9.62 4.14
N LYS A 167 35.11 8.46 3.80
CA LYS A 167 33.98 8.38 2.86
C LYS A 167 32.65 8.50 3.61
N PRO A 168 31.58 8.99 2.99
CA PRO A 168 30.26 9.08 3.62
C PRO A 168 29.52 7.73 3.63
N ILE A 169 30.13 6.70 4.21
CA ILE A 169 29.61 5.34 4.31
C ILE A 169 29.30 5.03 5.77
N TYR A 170 28.07 4.61 6.03
CA TYR A 170 27.53 4.32 7.36
C TYR A 170 26.83 2.96 7.39
N GLY A 171 26.78 2.33 8.55
CA GLY A 171 25.99 1.13 8.79
C GLY A 171 25.31 1.18 10.14
N LEU A 172 24.03 0.77 10.17
CA LEU A 172 23.20 0.59 11.37
C LEU A 172 22.66 -0.84 11.38
N GLN A 173 22.87 -1.58 12.47
CA GLN A 173 22.34 -2.94 12.59
C GLN A 173 20.83 -2.97 12.83
N TRP A 174 20.26 -1.89 13.35
CA TRP A 174 18.83 -1.73 13.62
C TRP A 174 18.07 -1.05 12.50
N HIS A 175 16.76 -0.97 12.66
CA HIS A 175 15.81 -0.39 11.73
C HIS A 175 15.35 1.00 12.18
N PRO A 176 15.93 2.10 11.68
CA PRO A 176 15.49 3.45 12.03
C PRO A 176 14.13 3.82 11.40
N GLU A 177 13.69 3.10 10.36
CA GLU A 177 12.45 3.34 9.65
C GLU A 177 11.20 2.93 10.42
N VAL A 178 11.32 2.01 11.40
CA VAL A 178 10.17 1.53 12.17
C VAL A 178 9.89 2.40 13.40
N ILE A 179 8.62 2.48 13.80
CA ILE A 179 8.16 3.35 14.89
C ILE A 179 8.74 2.99 16.27
N HIS A 180 9.18 1.74 16.46
CA HIS A 180 9.75 1.25 17.71
C HIS A 180 11.18 1.77 17.94
N THR A 181 11.85 2.30 16.92
CA THR A 181 13.10 3.05 17.05
C THR A 181 12.75 4.51 17.36
N LYS A 182 12.84 4.90 18.64
CA LYS A 182 12.34 6.19 19.14
C LYS A 182 12.85 7.41 18.37
N ASN A 183 14.14 7.45 18.07
CA ASN A 183 14.79 8.55 17.35
C ASN A 183 15.17 8.17 15.91
N GLY A 184 14.49 7.18 15.31
CA GLY A 184 14.75 6.70 13.96
C GLY A 184 14.56 7.77 12.89
N GLU A 185 13.53 8.61 13.04
CA GLU A 185 13.28 9.77 12.18
C GLU A 185 14.47 10.73 12.17
N ARG A 186 15.07 11.03 13.34
CA ARG A 186 16.25 11.88 13.44
C ARG A 186 17.46 11.26 12.75
N MET A 187 17.67 9.96 12.88
CA MET A 187 18.77 9.24 12.21
C MET A 187 18.66 9.35 10.69
N LEU A 188 17.45 9.10 10.16
CA LEU A 188 17.18 9.23 8.72
C LEU A 188 17.30 10.69 8.26
N ARG A 189 16.78 11.65 9.02
CA ARG A 189 16.94 13.08 8.74
C ARG A 189 18.40 13.50 8.67
N ASN A 190 19.24 13.03 9.60
CA ASN A 190 20.68 13.29 9.58
C ASN A 190 21.33 12.71 8.31
N PHE A 191 20.96 11.49 7.91
CA PHE A 191 21.47 10.92 6.66
C PHE A 191 21.05 11.74 5.45
N ILE A 192 19.76 12.07 5.34
CA ILE A 192 19.18 12.80 4.21
C ILE A 192 19.79 14.20 4.07
N PHE A 193 19.80 14.98 5.14
CA PHE A 193 20.15 16.40 5.05
C PHE A 193 21.61 16.72 5.40
N GLU A 194 22.16 16.02 6.39
CA GLU A 194 23.53 16.31 6.84
C GLU A 194 24.59 15.53 6.05
N VAL A 195 24.28 14.28 5.66
CA VAL A 195 25.22 13.43 4.92
C VAL A 195 25.02 13.56 3.42
N CYS A 196 23.79 13.34 2.92
CA CYS A 196 23.47 13.41 1.49
C CYS A 196 23.30 14.84 0.97
N LYS A 197 23.11 15.85 1.85
CA LYS A 197 22.87 17.25 1.48
C LYS A 197 21.70 17.42 0.51
N CYS A 198 20.62 16.64 0.72
CA CYS A 198 19.42 16.77 -0.08
C CYS A 198 18.66 18.07 0.21
N GLU A 199 17.98 18.58 -0.79
CA GLU A 199 16.95 19.61 -0.64
C GLU A 199 15.57 18.94 -0.58
N ALA A 200 14.66 19.46 0.26
CA ALA A 200 13.29 18.99 0.36
C ALA A 200 12.45 19.54 -0.81
N ASN A 201 12.69 19.03 -2.02
CA ASN A 201 12.07 19.50 -3.25
C ASN A 201 10.98 18.55 -3.82
N TRP A 202 10.63 17.47 -3.10
CA TRP A 202 9.47 16.62 -3.39
C TRP A 202 8.22 17.21 -2.74
N LYS A 203 7.54 18.15 -3.44
CA LYS A 203 6.35 18.87 -2.94
C LYS A 203 5.10 18.43 -3.68
N MET A 204 4.00 18.21 -2.95
CA MET A 204 2.74 17.71 -3.53
C MET A 204 2.09 18.72 -4.49
N GLU A 205 2.25 20.02 -4.24
CA GLU A 205 1.72 21.09 -5.09
C GLU A 205 2.31 21.02 -6.51
N ASP A 206 3.63 20.92 -6.59
CA ASP A 206 4.36 20.85 -7.86
C ASP A 206 4.03 19.55 -8.62
N LEU A 207 3.71 18.48 -7.87
CA LEU A 207 3.35 17.19 -8.43
C LEU A 207 2.02 17.19 -9.16
N ILE A 208 1.01 17.87 -8.64
CA ILE A 208 -0.32 17.96 -9.29
C ILE A 208 -0.16 18.61 -10.67
N GLU A 209 0.53 19.76 -10.73
CA GLU A 209 0.75 20.46 -12.02
C GLU A 209 1.55 19.59 -12.99
N ARG A 210 2.58 18.89 -12.49
CA ARG A 210 3.39 17.99 -13.32
C ARG A 210 2.57 16.84 -13.86
N MET A 211 1.81 16.13 -13.00
CA MET A 211 0.98 15.00 -13.41
C MET A 211 -0.06 15.43 -14.47
N VAL A 212 -0.69 16.59 -14.31
CA VAL A 212 -1.63 17.14 -15.30
C VAL A 212 -0.92 17.43 -16.62
N LYS A 213 0.28 18.02 -16.61
CA LYS A 213 1.10 18.25 -17.81
C LYS A 213 1.52 16.95 -18.49
N GLU A 214 1.95 15.95 -17.73
CA GLU A 214 2.33 14.63 -18.24
C GLU A 214 1.15 13.94 -18.92
N ILE A 215 -0.03 13.89 -18.29
CA ILE A 215 -1.25 13.35 -18.90
C ILE A 215 -1.54 14.08 -20.22
N LYS A 216 -1.51 15.42 -20.23
CA LYS A 216 -1.78 16.22 -21.40
C LYS A 216 -0.77 15.98 -22.53
N SER A 217 0.49 15.82 -22.20
CA SER A 217 1.57 15.53 -23.15
C SER A 217 1.44 14.11 -23.72
N ASP A 218 1.14 13.13 -22.88
CA ASP A 218 1.03 11.71 -23.28
C ASP A 218 -0.18 11.45 -24.19
N VAL A 219 -1.32 12.04 -23.85
CA VAL A 219 -2.58 11.82 -24.57
C VAL A 219 -2.73 12.77 -25.75
N GLY A 220 -2.19 13.99 -25.64
CA GLY A 220 -2.28 15.01 -26.68
C GLY A 220 -3.74 15.42 -26.96
N GLY A 221 -4.11 15.33 -28.24
CA GLY A 221 -5.48 15.67 -28.69
C GLY A 221 -6.45 14.48 -28.71
N ALA A 222 -6.01 13.29 -28.38
CA ALA A 222 -6.80 12.07 -28.47
C ALA A 222 -7.80 11.90 -27.32
N LYS A 223 -8.67 10.89 -27.43
CA LYS A 223 -9.60 10.50 -26.37
C LYS A 223 -8.98 9.48 -25.43
N ALA A 224 -9.31 9.59 -24.16
CA ALA A 224 -8.89 8.66 -23.12
C ALA A 224 -10.08 8.13 -22.33
N ILE A 225 -9.92 6.94 -21.73
CA ILE A 225 -10.90 6.31 -20.86
C ILE A 225 -10.27 5.91 -19.52
N ILE A 226 -11.05 5.97 -18.46
CA ILE A 226 -10.67 5.50 -17.13
C ILE A 226 -11.82 4.73 -16.49
N GLY A 227 -11.48 3.61 -15.81
CA GLY A 227 -12.42 2.88 -14.96
C GLY A 227 -12.40 3.47 -13.55
N LEU A 228 -13.58 3.88 -13.05
CA LEU A 228 -13.80 4.29 -11.68
C LEU A 228 -14.23 3.07 -10.84
N SER A 229 -13.41 2.68 -9.88
CA SER A 229 -13.74 1.61 -8.93
C SER A 229 -14.42 2.12 -7.65
N GLY A 230 -14.60 3.44 -7.53
CA GLY A 230 -15.00 4.08 -6.28
C GLY A 230 -13.88 4.16 -5.23
N GLY A 231 -12.70 3.64 -5.52
CA GLY A 231 -11.51 3.78 -4.68
C GLY A 231 -10.84 5.15 -4.86
N ILE A 232 -10.07 5.57 -3.85
CA ILE A 232 -9.39 6.89 -3.88
C ILE A 232 -8.41 7.01 -5.06
N ASP A 233 -7.69 5.94 -5.43
CA ASP A 233 -6.68 6.00 -6.48
C ASP A 233 -7.30 6.27 -7.85
N SER A 234 -8.33 5.50 -8.23
CA SER A 234 -9.06 5.73 -9.47
C SER A 234 -9.74 7.11 -9.48
N SER A 235 -10.22 7.58 -8.33
CA SER A 235 -10.86 8.89 -8.20
C SER A 235 -9.86 10.03 -8.40
N VAL A 236 -8.68 9.97 -7.77
CA VAL A 236 -7.63 10.97 -7.94
C VAL A 236 -7.12 10.98 -9.38
N ALA A 237 -6.87 9.81 -9.96
CA ALA A 237 -6.46 9.69 -11.35
C ALA A 237 -7.50 10.29 -12.32
N THR A 238 -8.81 10.08 -12.03
CA THR A 238 -9.90 10.67 -12.82
C THR A 238 -9.91 12.20 -12.74
N VAL A 239 -9.76 12.78 -11.55
CA VAL A 239 -9.76 14.25 -11.39
C VAL A 239 -8.55 14.89 -12.07
N LEU A 240 -7.36 14.29 -11.93
CA LEU A 240 -6.15 14.75 -12.64
C LEU A 240 -6.34 14.68 -14.16
N ALA A 241 -6.87 13.55 -14.66
CA ALA A 241 -7.15 13.39 -16.09
C ALA A 241 -8.25 14.34 -16.58
N ALA A 242 -9.27 14.62 -15.75
CA ALA A 242 -10.31 15.60 -16.06
C ALA A 242 -9.73 17.02 -16.23
N GLN A 243 -8.81 17.43 -15.36
CA GLN A 243 -8.10 18.71 -15.48
C GLN A 243 -7.23 18.78 -16.74
N ALA A 244 -6.63 17.66 -17.14
CA ALA A 244 -5.77 17.59 -18.30
C ALA A 244 -6.53 17.56 -19.65
N LEU A 245 -7.62 16.80 -19.71
CA LEU A 245 -8.26 16.36 -20.97
C LEU A 245 -9.68 16.92 -21.17
N GLY A 246 -10.36 17.33 -20.08
CA GLY A 246 -11.73 17.82 -20.15
C GLY A 246 -12.70 16.81 -20.78
N ASP A 247 -13.45 17.24 -21.78
CA ASP A 247 -14.45 16.47 -22.52
C ASP A 247 -13.91 15.28 -23.33
N LYS A 248 -12.59 15.20 -23.51
CA LYS A 248 -11.92 14.06 -24.14
C LYS A 248 -11.74 12.86 -23.21
N LEU A 249 -11.99 13.04 -21.91
CA LEU A 249 -11.97 11.96 -20.94
C LEU A 249 -13.34 11.30 -20.81
N THR A 250 -13.40 9.98 -20.96
CA THR A 250 -14.56 9.16 -20.60
C THR A 250 -14.24 8.43 -19.30
N ALA A 251 -14.97 8.73 -18.22
CA ALA A 251 -14.88 8.02 -16.96
C ALA A 251 -16.05 7.05 -16.81
N VAL A 252 -15.77 5.79 -16.55
CA VAL A 252 -16.76 4.71 -16.50
C VAL A 252 -16.82 4.13 -15.09
N PHE A 253 -17.97 4.23 -14.47
CA PHE A 253 -18.30 3.50 -13.26
C PHE A 253 -19.19 2.30 -13.60
N VAL A 254 -18.73 1.10 -13.26
CA VAL A 254 -19.48 -0.13 -13.52
C VAL A 254 -20.24 -0.51 -12.25
N ASP A 255 -21.55 -0.31 -12.28
CA ASP A 255 -22.43 -0.78 -11.21
C ASP A 255 -22.84 -2.24 -11.48
N HIS A 256 -22.11 -3.14 -10.83
CA HIS A 256 -22.34 -4.58 -10.91
C HIS A 256 -23.33 -5.12 -9.85
N GLY A 257 -23.92 -4.26 -9.03
CA GLY A 257 -24.93 -4.62 -8.03
C GLY A 257 -24.39 -5.06 -6.67
N PHE A 258 -23.06 -5.23 -6.52
CA PHE A 258 -22.43 -5.63 -5.25
C PHE A 258 -21.72 -4.47 -4.56
N MET A 259 -22.09 -3.24 -4.92
CA MET A 259 -21.61 -2.04 -4.25
C MET A 259 -22.34 -1.83 -2.92
N ARG A 260 -21.77 -1.00 -2.06
CA ARG A 260 -22.44 -0.58 -0.82
C ARG A 260 -23.70 0.20 -1.12
N GLU A 261 -24.63 0.20 -0.18
CA GLU A 261 -25.85 1.01 -0.28
C GLU A 261 -25.52 2.49 -0.47
N GLY A 262 -26.14 3.15 -1.45
CA GLY A 262 -25.95 4.56 -1.79
C GLY A 262 -24.61 4.91 -2.47
N GLU A 263 -23.76 3.95 -2.74
CA GLU A 263 -22.43 4.21 -3.32
C GLU A 263 -22.48 4.66 -4.79
N PRO A 264 -23.26 4.04 -5.69
CA PRO A 264 -23.38 4.51 -7.08
C PRO A 264 -23.84 5.98 -7.16
N GLU A 265 -24.79 6.38 -6.33
CA GLU A 265 -25.33 7.72 -6.24
C GLU A 265 -24.26 8.71 -5.75
N ALA A 266 -23.56 8.38 -4.67
CA ALA A 266 -22.49 9.23 -4.13
C ALA A 266 -21.35 9.46 -5.12
N ILE A 267 -20.98 8.44 -5.89
CA ILE A 267 -19.99 8.55 -6.96
C ILE A 267 -20.53 9.43 -8.09
N SER A 268 -21.77 9.24 -8.50
CA SER A 268 -22.42 10.08 -9.49
C SER A 268 -22.38 11.56 -9.11
N ASP A 269 -22.81 11.89 -7.90
CA ASP A 269 -22.84 13.26 -7.37
C ASP A 269 -21.45 13.90 -7.29
N THR A 270 -20.44 13.07 -7.03
CA THR A 270 -19.05 13.55 -6.98
C THR A 270 -18.53 13.90 -8.37
N PHE A 271 -18.73 13.01 -9.35
CA PHE A 271 -18.07 13.14 -10.66
C PHE A 271 -18.86 13.92 -11.71
N GLN A 272 -20.20 14.09 -11.57
CA GLN A 272 -20.99 14.98 -12.42
C GLN A 272 -20.57 16.46 -12.36
N LYS A 273 -19.84 16.85 -11.31
CA LYS A 273 -19.32 18.23 -11.16
C LYS A 273 -18.15 18.53 -12.09
N PHE A 274 -17.49 17.50 -12.63
CA PHE A 274 -16.37 17.65 -13.54
C PHE A 274 -16.87 17.67 -15.00
N LYS A 275 -16.23 18.50 -15.83
CA LYS A 275 -16.52 18.56 -17.29
C LYS A 275 -15.88 17.38 -18.02
N ILE A 276 -16.42 16.17 -17.81
CA ILE A 276 -15.98 14.92 -18.42
C ILE A 276 -17.18 14.15 -18.96
N ASN A 277 -16.93 13.19 -19.84
CA ASN A 277 -17.95 12.22 -20.24
C ASN A 277 -18.04 11.13 -19.17
N PHE A 278 -18.97 11.28 -18.21
CA PHE A 278 -19.16 10.32 -17.12
C PHE A 278 -20.29 9.34 -17.44
N ILE A 279 -19.97 8.04 -17.39
CA ILE A 279 -20.89 6.95 -17.71
C ILE A 279 -21.06 6.03 -16.50
N ILE A 280 -22.30 5.82 -16.06
CA ILE A 280 -22.65 4.76 -15.13
C ILE A 280 -23.20 3.60 -15.94
N ALA A 281 -22.47 2.49 -15.97
CA ALA A 281 -22.89 1.26 -16.61
C ALA A 281 -23.66 0.40 -15.59
N ASN A 282 -24.99 0.50 -15.58
CA ASN A 282 -25.81 -0.37 -14.75
C ASN A 282 -25.94 -1.77 -15.40
N VAL A 283 -25.22 -2.71 -14.87
CA VAL A 283 -25.11 -4.09 -15.40
C VAL A 283 -25.39 -5.15 -14.32
N GLN A 284 -26.08 -4.77 -13.24
CA GLN A 284 -26.38 -5.63 -12.08
C GLN A 284 -26.97 -6.98 -12.48
N LYS A 285 -28.00 -6.98 -13.36
CA LYS A 285 -28.65 -8.22 -13.84
C LYS A 285 -27.67 -9.16 -14.55
N ARG A 286 -26.79 -8.60 -15.39
CA ARG A 286 -25.79 -9.34 -16.16
C ARG A 286 -24.80 -10.06 -15.24
N PHE A 287 -24.34 -9.39 -14.16
CA PHE A 287 -23.46 -10.00 -13.17
C PHE A 287 -24.18 -11.07 -12.34
N MET A 288 -25.40 -10.82 -11.90
CA MET A 288 -26.19 -11.81 -11.17
C MET A 288 -26.43 -13.10 -11.97
N GLU A 289 -26.75 -12.97 -13.26
CA GLU A 289 -26.93 -14.13 -14.15
C GLU A 289 -25.62 -14.94 -14.31
N LYS A 290 -24.49 -14.28 -14.45
CA LYS A 290 -23.17 -14.93 -14.59
C LYS A 290 -22.71 -15.65 -13.32
N LEU A 291 -23.13 -15.16 -12.15
CA LEU A 291 -22.76 -15.68 -10.83
C LEU A 291 -23.74 -16.71 -10.29
N LYS A 292 -24.82 -17.01 -11.01
CA LYS A 292 -25.80 -18.03 -10.60
C LYS A 292 -25.10 -19.37 -10.36
N GLY A 293 -25.33 -19.95 -9.16
CA GLY A 293 -24.71 -21.20 -8.72
C GLY A 293 -23.21 -21.11 -8.37
N ALA A 294 -22.61 -19.93 -8.35
CA ALA A 294 -21.22 -19.73 -7.91
C ALA A 294 -21.18 -19.59 -6.39
N THR A 295 -20.60 -20.57 -5.71
CA THR A 295 -20.43 -20.60 -4.25
C THR A 295 -18.97 -20.47 -3.83
N ASP A 296 -18.05 -20.83 -4.70
CA ASP A 296 -16.60 -20.75 -4.47
C ASP A 296 -16.09 -19.30 -4.60
N PRO A 297 -15.32 -18.77 -3.62
CA PRO A 297 -14.85 -17.38 -3.61
C PRO A 297 -13.98 -17.03 -4.83
N GLU A 298 -13.07 -17.90 -5.23
CA GLU A 298 -12.18 -17.64 -6.36
C GLU A 298 -12.95 -17.65 -7.68
N LYS A 299 -13.96 -18.52 -7.80
CA LYS A 299 -14.86 -18.51 -8.95
C LYS A 299 -15.66 -17.21 -9.02
N LYS A 300 -16.19 -16.72 -7.88
CA LYS A 300 -16.87 -15.40 -7.81
C LYS A 300 -15.94 -14.29 -8.29
N ARG A 301 -14.72 -14.21 -7.73
CA ARG A 301 -13.72 -13.21 -8.09
C ARG A 301 -13.40 -13.23 -9.59
N LYS A 302 -13.14 -14.42 -10.13
CA LYS A 302 -12.81 -14.60 -11.55
C LYS A 302 -13.96 -14.16 -12.47
N VAL A 303 -15.18 -14.61 -12.20
CA VAL A 303 -16.34 -14.25 -13.03
C VAL A 303 -16.61 -12.75 -12.98
N ILE A 304 -16.52 -12.12 -11.81
CA ILE A 304 -16.71 -10.67 -11.65
C ILE A 304 -15.62 -9.92 -12.41
N GLY A 305 -14.36 -10.33 -12.26
CA GLY A 305 -13.23 -9.69 -12.95
C GLY A 305 -13.34 -9.79 -14.48
N GLU A 306 -13.62 -10.97 -15.01
CA GLU A 306 -13.79 -11.18 -16.46
C GLU A 306 -14.95 -10.36 -17.03
N GLU A 307 -16.07 -10.32 -16.31
CA GLU A 307 -17.25 -9.61 -16.79
C GLU A 307 -17.07 -8.08 -16.70
N PHE A 308 -16.37 -7.60 -15.65
CA PHE A 308 -15.98 -6.19 -15.54
C PHE A 308 -15.15 -5.75 -16.74
N ILE A 309 -14.14 -6.55 -17.13
CA ILE A 309 -13.31 -6.26 -18.31
C ILE A 309 -14.16 -6.17 -19.57
N ARG A 310 -15.09 -7.12 -19.79
CA ARG A 310 -15.95 -7.14 -20.97
C ARG A 310 -16.84 -5.89 -21.06
N VAL A 311 -17.47 -5.50 -19.96
CA VAL A 311 -18.29 -4.28 -19.90
C VAL A 311 -17.45 -3.06 -20.19
N PHE A 312 -16.25 -2.99 -19.62
CA PHE A 312 -15.32 -1.89 -19.86
C PHE A 312 -14.86 -1.82 -21.33
N GLU A 313 -14.53 -2.96 -21.92
CA GLU A 313 -14.15 -3.07 -23.34
C GLU A 313 -15.28 -2.57 -24.26
N GLU A 314 -16.53 -3.00 -24.03
CA GLU A 314 -17.70 -2.58 -24.82
C GLU A 314 -17.91 -1.06 -24.80
N ILE A 315 -17.64 -0.42 -23.64
CA ILE A 315 -17.79 1.04 -23.51
C ILE A 315 -16.59 1.74 -24.12
N ALA A 316 -15.39 1.22 -23.95
CA ALA A 316 -14.17 1.79 -24.52
C ALA A 316 -14.21 1.81 -26.05
N GLU A 317 -14.65 0.73 -26.69
CA GLU A 317 -14.86 0.67 -28.14
C GLU A 317 -15.84 1.77 -28.62
N LYS A 318 -16.97 1.92 -27.93
CA LYS A 318 -17.99 2.93 -28.27
C LYS A 318 -17.50 4.36 -28.06
N SER A 319 -16.63 4.60 -27.08
CA SER A 319 -16.10 5.94 -26.79
C SER A 319 -15.07 6.42 -27.82
N GLY A 320 -14.45 5.51 -28.55
CA GLY A 320 -13.33 5.78 -29.44
C GLY A 320 -12.06 6.20 -28.70
N ALA A 321 -11.88 5.76 -27.45
CA ALA A 321 -10.71 6.07 -26.65
C ALA A 321 -9.47 5.33 -27.17
N GLU A 322 -8.38 6.06 -27.32
CA GLU A 322 -7.09 5.54 -27.77
C GLU A 322 -6.11 5.32 -26.61
N PHE A 323 -6.38 5.91 -25.46
CA PHE A 323 -5.56 5.84 -24.25
C PHE A 323 -6.36 5.33 -23.05
N LEU A 324 -5.70 4.50 -22.23
CA LEU A 324 -6.23 4.05 -20.94
C LEU A 324 -5.53 4.83 -19.82
N ILE A 325 -6.30 5.48 -18.94
CA ILE A 325 -5.77 6.04 -17.69
C ILE A 325 -5.97 5.02 -16.58
N GLN A 326 -4.95 4.76 -15.79
CA GLN A 326 -5.00 3.78 -14.69
C GLN A 326 -4.47 4.39 -13.39
N GLY A 327 -5.14 4.10 -12.28
CA GLY A 327 -4.77 4.58 -10.94
C GLY A 327 -3.73 3.71 -10.24
N THR A 328 -2.76 3.15 -10.96
CA THR A 328 -1.64 2.37 -10.40
C THR A 328 -0.80 3.27 -9.50
N ILE A 329 -0.46 2.80 -8.30
CA ILE A 329 0.38 3.51 -7.34
C ILE A 329 1.78 2.89 -7.23
N TYR A 330 2.69 3.55 -6.53
CA TYR A 330 4.10 3.20 -6.49
C TYR A 330 4.38 1.75 -6.02
N PRO A 331 3.79 1.22 -4.94
CA PRO A 331 4.00 -0.17 -4.54
C PRO A 331 3.61 -1.18 -5.62
N ASP A 332 2.47 -0.96 -6.30
CA ASP A 332 1.99 -1.85 -7.37
C ASP A 332 2.97 -1.87 -8.56
N ARG A 333 3.54 -0.70 -8.89
CA ARG A 333 4.56 -0.56 -9.95
C ARG A 333 5.83 -1.38 -9.62
N ILE A 334 6.34 -1.25 -8.40
CA ILE A 334 7.55 -1.96 -7.97
C ILE A 334 7.30 -3.47 -7.96
N GLU A 335 6.19 -3.92 -7.38
CA GLU A 335 5.84 -5.32 -7.37
C GLU A 335 5.70 -5.94 -8.77
N SER A 336 5.17 -5.21 -9.75
CA SER A 336 5.05 -5.66 -11.13
C SER A 336 6.38 -5.62 -11.89
N GLY A 337 7.27 -4.67 -11.60
CA GLY A 337 8.55 -4.48 -12.28
C GLY A 337 9.61 -5.53 -11.92
N PHE A 338 9.65 -5.98 -10.66
CA PHE A 338 10.60 -7.00 -10.20
C PHE A 338 10.24 -8.44 -10.62
N ARG A 339 9.04 -8.69 -11.16
CA ARG A 339 8.53 -10.03 -11.47
C ARG A 339 8.78 -10.53 -12.88
N LYS A 340 9.82 -10.12 -13.56
CA LYS A 340 10.22 -10.73 -14.82
C LYS A 340 10.61 -12.22 -14.71
N ASN A 341 10.76 -12.79 -13.49
CA ASN A 341 11.25 -14.15 -13.26
C ASN A 341 10.46 -15.00 -12.24
N SER A 342 9.25 -14.64 -11.83
CA SER A 342 8.45 -15.53 -10.98
C SER A 342 7.02 -15.64 -11.49
N ASP A 343 6.72 -16.78 -12.09
CA ASP A 343 5.36 -17.26 -12.30
C ASP A 343 4.68 -17.47 -10.95
N VAL A 344 3.39 -17.09 -10.90
CA VAL A 344 2.40 -17.41 -9.86
C VAL A 344 2.46 -16.57 -8.56
N ILE A 345 1.32 -16.00 -8.26
CA ILE A 345 0.79 -15.34 -7.07
C ILE A 345 0.78 -13.81 -7.19
N LYS A 346 -0.25 -13.26 -7.82
CA LYS A 346 -1.07 -12.13 -7.38
C LYS A 346 -2.17 -11.81 -8.37
N SER A 347 -3.29 -12.48 -8.17
CA SER A 347 -4.59 -12.14 -8.78
C SER A 347 -5.38 -11.11 -7.94
N HIS A 348 -4.80 -10.52 -6.86
CA HIS A 348 -5.60 -9.90 -5.81
C HIS A 348 -5.68 -8.36 -5.81
N HIS A 349 -4.81 -7.63 -6.52
CA HIS A 349 -4.86 -6.16 -6.54
C HIS A 349 -5.13 -5.52 -7.91
N ASN A 350 -4.99 -6.25 -9.01
CA ASN A 350 -5.53 -5.91 -10.31
C ASN A 350 -6.56 -6.98 -10.70
N VAL A 351 -7.76 -6.91 -10.12
CA VAL A 351 -8.83 -7.91 -10.27
C VAL A 351 -9.38 -7.96 -11.70
N ALA A 352 -9.11 -6.94 -12.50
CA ALA A 352 -9.37 -6.97 -13.93
C ALA A 352 -8.03 -6.91 -14.64
N GLY A 353 -7.61 -7.99 -15.29
CA GLY A 353 -6.52 -7.95 -16.26
C GLY A 353 -6.74 -6.81 -17.26
N LEU A 354 -5.70 -6.37 -17.92
CA LEU A 354 -5.83 -5.37 -18.98
C LEU A 354 -6.79 -5.87 -20.07
N PRO A 355 -7.61 -5.01 -20.66
CA PRO A 355 -8.46 -5.36 -21.78
C PRO A 355 -7.64 -6.03 -22.88
N SER A 356 -7.95 -7.28 -23.20
CA SER A 356 -7.16 -8.05 -24.18
C SER A 356 -7.54 -7.75 -25.63
N LYS A 357 -8.77 -7.24 -25.84
CA LYS A 357 -9.33 -6.97 -27.16
C LYS A 357 -9.02 -5.58 -27.69
N ILE A 358 -8.84 -4.60 -26.79
CA ILE A 358 -8.57 -3.21 -27.17
C ILE A 358 -7.06 -2.97 -27.08
N LYS A 359 -6.47 -2.60 -28.19
CA LYS A 359 -5.08 -2.14 -28.25
C LYS A 359 -5.03 -0.64 -28.01
N PHE A 360 -4.93 -0.22 -26.76
CA PHE A 360 -4.62 1.16 -26.44
C PHE A 360 -3.21 1.52 -26.94
N LYS A 361 -3.04 2.74 -27.43
CA LYS A 361 -1.72 3.26 -27.84
C LYS A 361 -0.76 3.31 -26.64
N LYS A 362 -1.28 3.70 -25.48
CA LYS A 362 -0.50 3.77 -24.22
C LYS A 362 -1.44 3.67 -23.02
N ILE A 363 -0.92 3.10 -21.93
CA ILE A 363 -1.50 3.19 -20.60
C ILE A 363 -0.80 4.34 -19.90
N VAL A 364 -1.57 5.28 -19.37
CA VAL A 364 -1.08 6.46 -18.64
C VAL A 364 -1.39 6.27 -17.16
N GLU A 365 -0.37 6.26 -16.35
CA GLU A 365 -0.43 5.96 -14.90
C GLU A 365 0.04 7.17 -14.09
N PRO A 366 -0.82 8.17 -13.87
CA PRO A 366 -0.42 9.42 -13.24
C PRO A 366 0.05 9.27 -11.78
N LEU A 367 -0.39 8.23 -11.08
CA LEU A 367 -0.08 8.00 -9.67
C LEU A 367 1.07 7.01 -9.43
N ARG A 368 1.70 6.51 -10.49
CA ARG A 368 2.73 5.46 -10.45
C ARG A 368 3.93 5.75 -9.55
N ASP A 369 4.16 7.02 -9.25
CA ASP A 369 5.27 7.47 -8.41
C ASP A 369 4.82 7.84 -6.97
N LEU A 370 3.54 7.65 -6.61
CA LEU A 370 2.97 8.02 -5.32
C LEU A 370 2.69 6.82 -4.41
N TYR A 371 2.99 6.98 -3.12
CA TYR A 371 2.46 6.10 -2.08
C TYR A 371 1.02 6.45 -1.72
N LYS A 372 0.31 5.53 -1.07
CA LYS A 372 -1.11 5.70 -0.72
C LYS A 372 -1.41 6.93 0.14
N ASP A 373 -0.53 7.26 1.05
CA ASP A 373 -0.64 8.46 1.90
C ASP A 373 -0.42 9.75 1.10
N GLU A 374 0.48 9.74 0.10
CA GLU A 374 0.67 10.84 -0.84
C GLU A 374 -0.57 11.03 -1.74
N VAL A 375 -1.16 9.92 -2.23
CA VAL A 375 -2.44 9.97 -2.97
C VAL A 375 -3.54 10.60 -2.14
N ARG A 376 -3.64 10.29 -0.83
CA ARG A 376 -4.60 10.94 0.07
C ARG A 376 -4.35 12.43 0.25
N LYS A 377 -3.08 12.87 0.29
CA LYS A 377 -2.74 14.31 0.33
C LYS A 377 -3.17 15.00 -0.96
N VAL A 378 -2.84 14.42 -2.11
CA VAL A 378 -3.28 14.92 -3.43
C VAL A 378 -4.79 14.97 -3.53
N ALA A 379 -5.51 13.94 -3.07
CA ALA A 379 -6.98 13.91 -3.06
C ALA A 379 -7.59 15.09 -2.28
N LYS A 380 -7.05 15.39 -1.09
CA LYS A 380 -7.48 16.55 -0.28
C LYS A 380 -7.23 17.87 -1.02
N MET A 381 -6.08 18.03 -1.66
CA MET A 381 -5.73 19.23 -2.41
C MET A 381 -6.59 19.41 -3.66
N LEU A 382 -7.01 18.31 -4.29
CA LEU A 382 -7.95 18.31 -5.42
C LEU A 382 -9.41 18.56 -5.01
N GLY A 383 -9.69 18.70 -3.69
CA GLY A 383 -11.03 18.97 -3.18
C GLY A 383 -11.98 17.77 -3.22
N LEU A 384 -11.46 16.55 -3.23
CA LEU A 384 -12.29 15.35 -3.15
C LEU A 384 -12.98 15.25 -1.77
N PRO A 385 -14.23 14.74 -1.70
CA PRO A 385 -14.97 14.61 -0.46
C PRO A 385 -14.21 13.81 0.61
N LYS A 386 -14.34 14.21 1.87
CA LYS A 386 -13.66 13.57 3.01
C LYS A 386 -14.01 12.08 3.12
N GLU A 387 -15.26 11.74 2.83
CA GLU A 387 -15.79 10.37 2.83
C GLU A 387 -15.06 9.48 1.80
N LEU A 388 -14.68 10.04 0.67
CA LEU A 388 -13.91 9.34 -0.37
C LEU A 388 -12.42 9.25 0.00
N VAL A 389 -11.86 10.30 0.58
CA VAL A 389 -10.45 10.36 0.99
C VAL A 389 -10.13 9.38 2.12
N ASN A 390 -11.02 9.28 3.10
CA ASN A 390 -10.87 8.46 4.29
C ASN A 390 -11.51 7.07 4.14
N ARG A 391 -12.03 6.76 2.95
CA ARG A 391 -12.70 5.50 2.70
C ARG A 391 -11.80 4.31 3.03
N GLN A 392 -12.34 3.39 3.82
CA GLN A 392 -11.70 2.10 4.08
C GLN A 392 -11.55 1.29 2.78
N PRO A 393 -10.54 0.40 2.67
CA PRO A 393 -10.41 -0.50 1.54
C PRO A 393 -11.70 -1.28 1.27
N PHE A 394 -12.04 -1.44 0.00
CA PHE A 394 -13.20 -2.21 -0.43
C PHE A 394 -12.76 -3.15 -1.55
N PRO A 395 -13.10 -4.44 -1.49
CA PRO A 395 -12.63 -5.40 -2.48
C PRO A 395 -13.25 -5.13 -3.86
N GLY A 396 -12.51 -5.41 -4.93
CA GLY A 396 -12.99 -5.23 -6.30
C GLY A 396 -14.31 -5.97 -6.60
N PRO A 397 -14.51 -7.22 -6.12
CA PRO A 397 -15.79 -7.92 -6.24
C PRO A 397 -16.92 -7.35 -5.37
N GLY A 398 -16.67 -6.31 -4.59
CA GLY A 398 -17.66 -5.71 -3.71
C GLY A 398 -18.15 -6.64 -2.60
N LEU A 399 -19.43 -6.52 -2.26
CA LEU A 399 -20.08 -7.35 -1.25
C LEU A 399 -20.22 -8.82 -1.66
N ALA A 400 -19.96 -9.18 -2.93
CA ALA A 400 -20.05 -10.56 -3.38
C ALA A 400 -19.13 -11.51 -2.60
N VAL A 401 -17.97 -11.03 -2.10
CA VAL A 401 -17.03 -11.79 -1.25
C VAL A 401 -17.28 -11.58 0.25
N ARG A 402 -18.39 -10.94 0.60
CA ARG A 402 -18.92 -10.82 1.97
C ARG A 402 -20.27 -11.55 2.14
N ILE A 403 -20.66 -12.31 1.12
CA ILE A 403 -21.85 -13.17 1.13
C ILE A 403 -21.38 -14.60 0.92
N ILE A 404 -21.38 -15.40 1.98
CA ILE A 404 -20.95 -16.78 1.93
C ILE A 404 -21.97 -17.63 1.14
N GLY A 405 -21.47 -18.50 0.27
CA GLY A 405 -22.29 -19.36 -0.56
C GLY A 405 -22.83 -18.66 -1.81
N GLU A 406 -23.99 -19.10 -2.31
CA GLU A 406 -24.60 -18.57 -3.55
C GLU A 406 -25.12 -17.14 -3.36
N LEU A 407 -24.92 -16.32 -4.40
CA LEU A 407 -25.41 -14.94 -4.47
C LEU A 407 -26.86 -14.92 -4.97
N THR A 408 -27.74 -14.26 -4.21
CA THR A 408 -29.12 -13.97 -4.62
C THR A 408 -29.42 -12.48 -4.39
N GLU A 409 -30.40 -11.94 -5.08
CA GLU A 409 -30.82 -10.53 -4.90
C GLU A 409 -31.21 -10.24 -3.44
N GLU A 410 -31.88 -11.21 -2.77
CA GLU A 410 -32.22 -11.12 -1.35
C GLU A 410 -30.98 -11.01 -0.47
N LYS A 411 -30.02 -11.93 -0.63
CA LYS A 411 -28.78 -11.93 0.14
C LYS A 411 -27.95 -10.66 -0.07
N VAL A 412 -27.92 -10.15 -1.31
CA VAL A 412 -27.22 -8.89 -1.61
C VAL A 412 -27.85 -7.72 -0.86
N LYS A 413 -29.19 -7.60 -0.87
CA LYS A 413 -29.91 -6.54 -0.12
C LYS A 413 -29.69 -6.66 1.39
N VAL A 414 -29.72 -7.88 1.93
CA VAL A 414 -29.44 -8.13 3.35
C VAL A 414 -28.00 -7.68 3.70
N ALA A 415 -27.03 -8.06 2.87
CA ALA A 415 -25.62 -7.69 3.09
C ALA A 415 -25.40 -6.16 2.99
N GLN A 416 -26.03 -5.49 2.01
CA GLN A 416 -25.97 -4.03 1.85
C GLN A 416 -26.49 -3.31 3.09
N LYS A 417 -27.67 -3.66 3.58
CA LYS A 417 -28.25 -3.06 4.79
C LYS A 417 -27.43 -3.35 6.03
N ALA A 418 -26.97 -4.59 6.22
CA ALA A 418 -26.17 -4.96 7.38
C ALA A 418 -24.81 -4.20 7.38
N ASP A 419 -24.15 -4.09 6.21
CA ASP A 419 -22.91 -3.32 6.06
C ASP A 419 -23.13 -1.82 6.34
N ALA A 420 -24.25 -1.24 5.87
CA ALA A 420 -24.61 0.15 6.15
C ALA A 420 -24.79 0.39 7.65
N ILE A 421 -25.53 -0.46 8.37
CA ILE A 421 -25.74 -0.37 9.82
C ILE A 421 -24.40 -0.45 10.57
N VAL A 422 -23.54 -1.41 10.21
CA VAL A 422 -22.20 -1.54 10.86
C VAL A 422 -21.39 -0.27 10.67
N ARG A 423 -21.32 0.28 9.46
CA ARG A 423 -20.58 1.51 9.18
C ARG A 423 -21.14 2.70 9.95
N GLU A 424 -22.44 2.91 9.90
CA GLU A 424 -23.08 4.02 10.60
C GLU A 424 -22.82 3.98 12.11
N GLU A 425 -22.92 2.84 12.77
CA GLU A 425 -22.71 2.75 14.21
C GLU A 425 -21.23 2.92 14.60
N ILE A 426 -20.29 2.44 13.79
CA ILE A 426 -18.85 2.67 13.99
C ILE A 426 -18.52 4.16 13.83
N GLU A 427 -18.97 4.79 12.74
CA GLU A 427 -18.70 6.19 12.42
C GLU A 427 -19.38 7.17 13.42
N LYS A 428 -20.63 6.90 13.82
CA LYS A 428 -21.33 7.69 14.87
C LYS A 428 -20.61 7.70 16.21
N ASN A 429 -19.82 6.69 16.51
CA ASN A 429 -19.07 6.59 17.76
C ASN A 429 -17.59 6.99 17.59
N GLY A 430 -17.17 7.51 16.42
CA GLY A 430 -15.80 7.99 16.16
C GLY A 430 -14.73 6.90 16.22
N LEU A 431 -15.09 5.65 15.92
CA LEU A 431 -14.17 4.51 16.01
C LEU A 431 -13.41 4.26 14.72
N GLU A 432 -13.86 4.83 13.59
CA GLU A 432 -13.34 4.61 12.25
C GLU A 432 -11.86 4.99 12.09
N GLU A 433 -11.37 5.98 12.84
CA GLU A 433 -10.00 6.50 12.70
C GLU A 433 -8.92 5.45 13.07
N ASN A 434 -9.27 4.51 13.96
CA ASN A 434 -8.35 3.47 14.44
C ASN A 434 -8.52 2.13 13.71
N LEU A 435 -9.50 2.03 12.80
CA LEU A 435 -9.84 0.81 12.11
C LEU A 435 -9.31 0.79 10.67
N TRP A 436 -8.75 -0.34 10.28
CA TRP A 436 -8.38 -0.59 8.89
C TRP A 436 -9.60 -0.90 8.03
N GLN A 437 -10.43 -1.83 8.50
CA GLN A 437 -11.71 -2.20 7.89
C GLN A 437 -12.73 -2.60 8.95
N TYR A 438 -13.99 -2.33 8.67
CA TYR A 438 -15.16 -2.75 9.45
C TYR A 438 -16.34 -2.96 8.50
N PHE A 439 -16.99 -4.11 8.60
CA PHE A 439 -18.02 -4.53 7.67
C PHE A 439 -18.88 -5.68 8.22
N ALA A 440 -19.98 -5.96 7.53
CA ALA A 440 -20.82 -7.12 7.76
C ALA A 440 -20.51 -8.23 6.76
N VAL A 441 -20.59 -9.48 7.22
CA VAL A 441 -20.52 -10.69 6.39
C VAL A 441 -21.83 -11.45 6.56
N LEU A 442 -22.54 -11.71 5.47
CA LEU A 442 -23.72 -12.56 5.48
C LEU A 442 -23.29 -14.02 5.33
N THR A 443 -23.47 -14.80 6.37
CA THR A 443 -23.20 -16.24 6.33
C THR A 443 -24.32 -17.01 5.65
N ASP A 444 -24.03 -18.22 5.16
CA ASP A 444 -25.07 -19.14 4.65
C ASP A 444 -25.79 -19.90 5.77
N THR A 445 -25.32 -19.72 7.01
CA THR A 445 -25.92 -20.34 8.20
C THR A 445 -27.20 -19.62 8.61
N LYS A 446 -28.25 -20.40 8.88
CA LYS A 446 -29.50 -19.92 9.47
C LYS A 446 -29.63 -20.41 10.91
N ALA A 447 -30.21 -19.57 11.75
CA ALA A 447 -30.43 -19.86 13.16
C ALA A 447 -31.87 -19.57 13.58
N THR A 448 -32.32 -20.29 14.60
CA THR A 448 -33.62 -20.03 15.22
C THR A 448 -33.56 -18.77 16.07
N GLY A 449 -34.57 -17.94 15.96
CA GLY A 449 -34.83 -16.77 16.79
C GLY A 449 -36.30 -16.72 17.22
N VAL A 450 -36.63 -15.67 17.98
CA VAL A 450 -38.02 -15.34 18.34
C VAL A 450 -38.26 -13.88 17.96
N LYS A 451 -39.27 -13.60 17.15
CA LYS A 451 -39.66 -12.25 16.73
C LYS A 451 -41.16 -12.11 16.91
N GLY A 452 -41.62 -11.14 17.75
CA GLY A 452 -43.03 -10.90 18.01
C GLY A 452 -43.75 -12.14 18.49
N ASP A 453 -43.22 -12.82 19.51
CA ASP A 453 -43.74 -14.08 20.10
C ASP A 453 -43.84 -15.28 19.15
N ALA A 454 -43.37 -15.15 17.90
CA ALA A 454 -43.32 -16.23 16.93
C ALA A 454 -41.89 -16.74 16.72
N ARG A 455 -41.77 -18.05 16.45
CA ARG A 455 -40.49 -18.66 16.07
C ARG A 455 -40.09 -18.14 14.69
N ALA A 456 -38.90 -17.59 14.58
CA ALA A 456 -38.29 -17.15 13.33
C ALA A 456 -37.06 -18.00 13.00
N TYR A 457 -36.79 -18.20 11.70
CA TYR A 457 -35.60 -18.89 11.22
C TYR A 457 -34.93 -18.02 10.14
N GLY A 458 -33.81 -17.45 10.45
CA GLY A 458 -33.17 -16.45 9.59
C GLY A 458 -31.65 -16.55 9.58
N TYR A 459 -31.02 -15.72 8.77
CA TYR A 459 -29.57 -15.68 8.58
C TYR A 459 -28.82 -15.24 9.83
N VAL A 460 -27.56 -15.68 9.90
CA VAL A 460 -26.57 -15.19 10.84
C VAL A 460 -25.67 -14.20 10.11
N VAL A 461 -25.52 -12.99 10.67
CA VAL A 461 -24.60 -11.97 10.18
C VAL A 461 -23.39 -11.92 11.11
N ALA A 462 -22.18 -11.99 10.54
CA ALA A 462 -20.95 -11.75 11.28
C ALA A 462 -20.50 -10.30 11.08
N VAL A 463 -20.14 -9.64 12.17
CA VAL A 463 -19.50 -8.32 12.15
C VAL A 463 -18.00 -8.52 12.26
N ARG A 464 -17.25 -7.93 11.36
CA ARG A 464 -15.78 -7.92 11.35
C ARG A 464 -15.28 -6.49 11.47
N ALA A 465 -14.42 -6.22 12.48
CA ALA A 465 -13.66 -4.99 12.58
C ALA A 465 -12.20 -5.34 12.87
N ALA A 466 -11.30 -4.78 12.09
CA ALA A 466 -9.88 -5.10 12.13
C ALA A 466 -9.02 -3.84 12.25
N GLU A 467 -8.03 -3.91 13.13
CA GLU A 467 -6.95 -2.93 13.26
C GLU A 467 -5.72 -3.43 12.51
N SER A 468 -5.19 -2.61 11.62
CA SER A 468 -3.95 -2.90 10.90
C SER A 468 -3.32 -1.60 10.41
N ARG A 469 -2.04 -1.64 10.09
CA ARG A 469 -1.34 -0.53 9.42
C ARG A 469 -1.09 -0.79 7.95
N GLU A 470 -0.82 -2.04 7.60
CA GLU A 470 -0.32 -2.44 6.27
C GLU A 470 -1.04 -3.69 5.72
N ALA A 471 -2.10 -4.16 6.36
CA ALA A 471 -2.86 -5.36 6.03
C ALA A 471 -2.04 -6.68 6.05
N MET A 472 -0.74 -6.66 6.35
CA MET A 472 0.09 -7.88 6.48
C MET A 472 -0.33 -8.69 7.69
N THR A 473 -0.42 -8.03 8.84
CA THR A 473 -1.00 -8.56 10.07
C THR A 473 -2.17 -7.70 10.50
N ALA A 474 -3.16 -8.28 11.16
CA ALA A 474 -4.29 -7.54 11.70
C ALA A 474 -4.78 -8.15 13.01
N ASN A 475 -5.16 -7.29 13.93
CA ASN A 475 -5.87 -7.67 15.13
C ASN A 475 -7.37 -7.46 14.92
N PHE A 476 -8.21 -8.26 15.59
CA PHE A 476 -9.60 -7.84 15.73
C PHE A 476 -9.66 -6.58 16.61
N ALA A 477 -10.53 -5.66 16.27
CA ALA A 477 -10.71 -4.44 17.06
C ALA A 477 -11.54 -4.70 18.31
N GLN A 478 -11.20 -4.05 19.41
CA GLN A 478 -11.98 -4.12 20.66
C GLN A 478 -13.12 -3.10 20.61
N ILE A 479 -14.16 -3.39 19.84
CA ILE A 479 -15.35 -2.53 19.76
C ILE A 479 -16.09 -2.57 21.11
N PRO A 480 -16.49 -1.41 21.67
CA PRO A 480 -17.27 -1.36 22.90
C PRO A 480 -18.56 -2.19 22.81
N TYR A 481 -18.86 -2.98 23.82
CA TYR A 481 -20.07 -3.82 23.83
C TYR A 481 -21.35 -3.05 23.58
N SER A 482 -21.47 -1.81 24.06
CA SER A 482 -22.61 -0.93 23.80
C SER A 482 -22.81 -0.60 22.32
N VAL A 483 -21.72 -0.54 21.54
CA VAL A 483 -21.79 -0.34 20.08
C VAL A 483 -22.17 -1.65 19.38
N LEU A 484 -21.57 -2.77 19.79
CA LEU A 484 -21.94 -4.11 19.28
C LEU A 484 -23.41 -4.43 19.57
N GLU A 485 -23.92 -4.08 20.73
CA GLU A 485 -25.34 -4.24 21.10
C GLU A 485 -26.24 -3.42 20.17
N LYS A 486 -25.91 -2.15 19.90
CA LYS A 486 -26.66 -1.31 18.95
C LYS A 486 -26.64 -1.89 17.54
N ILE A 487 -25.47 -2.31 17.05
CA ILE A 487 -25.34 -2.95 15.73
C ILE A 487 -26.23 -4.19 15.66
N SER A 488 -26.14 -5.08 16.66
CA SER A 488 -26.95 -6.30 16.71
C SER A 488 -28.45 -6.00 16.75
N THR A 489 -28.86 -5.06 17.60
CA THR A 489 -30.27 -4.67 17.75
C THR A 489 -30.81 -4.06 16.46
N ARG A 490 -30.08 -3.16 15.82
CA ARG A 490 -30.48 -2.56 14.55
C ARG A 490 -30.57 -3.60 13.43
N ILE A 491 -29.55 -4.44 13.25
CA ILE A 491 -29.55 -5.47 12.20
C ILE A 491 -30.75 -6.41 12.36
N THR A 492 -31.02 -6.88 13.58
CA THR A 492 -32.13 -7.84 13.80
C THR A 492 -33.50 -7.20 13.72
N ASN A 493 -33.65 -5.90 13.97
CA ASN A 493 -34.93 -5.18 13.87
C ASN A 493 -35.17 -4.64 12.46
N GLU A 494 -34.15 -4.10 11.79
CA GLU A 494 -34.31 -3.45 10.49
C GLU A 494 -34.22 -4.44 9.32
N ILE A 495 -33.69 -5.67 9.56
CA ILE A 495 -33.54 -6.74 8.54
C ILE A 495 -34.30 -7.99 8.99
N PRO A 496 -35.55 -8.18 8.52
CA PRO A 496 -36.40 -9.29 8.94
C PRO A 496 -35.80 -10.68 8.74
N GLU A 497 -34.96 -10.83 7.71
CA GLU A 497 -34.31 -12.08 7.30
C GLU A 497 -33.17 -12.50 8.24
N VAL A 498 -32.71 -11.61 9.16
CA VAL A 498 -31.61 -11.88 10.09
C VAL A 498 -32.15 -12.15 11.48
N THR A 499 -31.71 -13.25 12.10
CA THR A 499 -32.10 -13.64 13.47
C THR A 499 -30.93 -13.61 14.46
N ARG A 500 -29.71 -13.51 14.00
CA ARG A 500 -28.52 -13.53 14.87
C ARG A 500 -27.36 -12.70 14.31
N VAL A 501 -26.65 -12.02 15.21
CA VAL A 501 -25.41 -11.31 14.91
C VAL A 501 -24.30 -11.90 15.78
N VAL A 502 -23.13 -12.12 15.20
CA VAL A 502 -21.90 -12.57 15.88
C VAL A 502 -20.76 -11.60 15.59
N TYR A 503 -19.76 -11.56 16.45
CA TYR A 503 -18.55 -10.74 16.25
C TYR A 503 -17.34 -11.64 16.03
N ASP A 504 -16.57 -11.40 14.95
CA ASP A 504 -15.38 -12.16 14.62
C ASP A 504 -14.15 -11.60 15.37
N ILE A 505 -13.64 -12.41 16.31
CA ILE A 505 -12.50 -12.09 17.18
C ILE A 505 -11.18 -12.73 16.72
N THR A 506 -11.07 -13.12 15.46
CA THR A 506 -9.88 -13.83 14.96
C THR A 506 -8.84 -12.86 14.42
N HIS A 507 -7.58 -13.04 14.80
CA HIS A 507 -6.44 -12.28 14.28
C HIS A 507 -6.01 -12.75 12.88
N LYS A 508 -5.27 -11.90 12.16
CA LYS A 508 -4.53 -12.29 10.96
C LYS A 508 -3.03 -12.27 11.24
N PRO A 509 -2.30 -13.41 11.12
CA PRO A 509 -2.82 -14.77 10.96
C PRO A 509 -3.54 -15.28 12.21
N PRO A 510 -4.28 -16.41 12.19
CA PRO A 510 -4.45 -17.35 11.07
C PRO A 510 -5.53 -16.97 10.05
N ALA A 511 -6.50 -16.12 10.42
CA ALA A 511 -7.53 -15.68 9.48
C ALA A 511 -7.01 -14.63 8.49
N THR A 512 -7.85 -14.28 7.52
CA THR A 512 -7.68 -13.10 6.65
C THR A 512 -8.52 -11.93 7.18
N ILE A 513 -8.39 -10.73 6.60
CA ILE A 513 -9.28 -9.60 6.96
C ILE A 513 -10.66 -9.84 6.34
N GLU A 514 -10.73 -10.03 5.01
CA GLU A 514 -11.97 -10.47 4.34
C GLU A 514 -12.22 -11.96 4.62
N TRP A 515 -13.46 -12.40 4.56
CA TRP A 515 -13.84 -13.80 4.83
C TRP A 515 -13.75 -14.70 3.59
N GLU A 516 -13.96 -14.12 2.37
CA GLU A 516 -13.79 -14.81 1.08
C GLU A 516 -12.78 -14.11 0.17
#